data_d1fbc19a1aabc4e8231643140d07c65a
#
_entry.id   d1fbc19a1aabc4e8231643140d07c65a
#
_cell.length_a   1.000
_cell.length_b   1.000
_cell.length_c   1.000
_cell.angle_alpha   90.00
_cell.angle_beta   90.00
_cell.angle_gamma   90.00
#
_symmetry.space_group_name_H-M   'P 1'
#
loop_
_entity.id
_entity.type
_entity.pdbx_description
1 polymer ?
#
loop_
_entity_poly.entity_id
_entity_poly.type
_entity_poly.pdbx_seq_one_letter_code
_entity_poly.pdbx_strand_id
1 'polypeptide(L)'
;MDLDRITRPLRLAKGSYQPESGMGCVMNAISYIGGDTQVTDFPATSARPLAAFVQLCNDLLAGPDGYLSSESSFLALELGWQTVGTAVVTDTVIHAWVGELLTSPAWGVVQYADNVAVEAIFDIADLHRALASGEMPPIAAWHSADCAARAVCATLAGAGVYAVRAAYQSTALVDTERCETLDAVTGNALRCHELATKSTGADRIVEVTRDAIRSWRRLAQLDHPSHIESASVDNALDT
;
A
#
# COMPACT_ATOMS: atom_id res chain seq x y z
N MET A 1 5.06 29.48 6.53
CA MET A 1 5.18 28.32 7.43
C MET A 1 4.99 28.84 8.84
N ASP A 2 3.87 28.54 9.43
CA ASP A 2 3.51 29.05 10.76
C ASP A 2 4.17 28.16 11.82
N LEU A 3 5.33 28.60 12.32
CA LEU A 3 6.12 27.86 13.31
C LEU A 3 5.46 27.83 14.70
N ASP A 4 4.45 28.69 14.94
CA ASP A 4 3.73 28.72 16.22
C ASP A 4 2.81 27.50 16.43
N ARG A 5 2.58 26.71 15.40
CA ARG A 5 1.86 25.43 15.51
C ARG A 5 2.69 24.26 16.08
N ILE A 6 4.01 24.41 16.17
CA ILE A 6 4.91 23.37 16.72
C ILE A 6 5.17 23.60 18.22
N THR A 7 4.16 23.94 18.98
CA THR A 7 4.32 24.12 20.44
C THR A 7 4.39 22.81 21.21
N ARG A 8 4.08 21.67 20.58
CA ARG A 8 4.25 20.33 21.17
C ARG A 8 4.91 19.41 20.13
N PRO A 9 6.00 18.70 20.49
CA PRO A 9 6.59 17.72 19.57
C PRO A 9 5.54 16.67 19.22
N LEU A 10 5.32 16.42 17.92
CA LEU A 10 4.46 15.34 17.45
C LEU A 10 5.06 14.02 17.92
N ARG A 11 4.35 13.33 18.80
CA ARG A 11 4.74 12.00 19.25
C ARG A 11 3.96 10.97 18.45
N LEU A 12 4.66 10.13 17.71
CA LEU A 12 4.01 9.09 16.94
C LEU A 12 3.37 8.05 17.84
N ALA A 13 2.12 7.74 17.54
CA ALA A 13 1.29 6.83 18.29
C ALA A 13 0.48 5.93 17.37
N LYS A 14 -0.06 4.87 17.92
CA LYS A 14 -1.03 4.01 17.27
C LYS A 14 -2.35 4.73 17.03
N GLY A 15 -2.97 4.46 15.88
CA GLY A 15 -4.29 4.98 15.51
C GLY A 15 -4.24 6.36 14.85
N SER A 16 -5.44 6.88 14.55
CA SER A 16 -5.62 8.13 13.81
C SER A 16 -5.36 9.37 14.67
N TYR A 17 -5.10 10.49 13.98
CA TYR A 17 -4.83 11.78 14.62
C TYR A 17 -5.98 12.25 15.53
N GLN A 18 -5.58 12.70 16.72
CA GLN A 18 -6.46 13.37 17.67
C GLN A 18 -5.97 14.81 17.89
N PRO A 19 -6.66 15.83 17.37
CA PRO A 19 -6.17 17.21 17.31
C PRO A 19 -5.72 17.80 18.64
N GLU A 20 -6.39 17.47 19.74
CA GLU A 20 -6.11 18.05 21.07
C GLU A 20 -5.02 17.28 21.84
N SER A 21 -4.73 16.06 21.46
CA SER A 21 -3.76 15.19 22.18
C SER A 21 -2.31 15.39 21.73
N GLY A 22 -2.09 15.96 20.54
CA GLY A 22 -0.77 15.98 19.89
C GLY A 22 -0.28 14.59 19.48
N MET A 23 -1.18 13.58 19.47
CA MET A 23 -0.89 12.21 19.05
C MET A 23 -1.37 12.01 17.61
N GLY A 24 -0.60 11.30 16.83
CA GLY A 24 -0.97 10.92 15.47
C GLY A 24 -0.07 9.79 14.96
N CYS A 25 -0.56 9.08 13.94
CA CYS A 25 0.25 8.10 13.25
C CYS A 25 1.26 8.79 12.33
N VAL A 26 2.17 8.01 11.79
CA VAL A 26 3.17 8.55 10.85
C VAL A 26 2.56 9.22 9.63
N MET A 27 1.44 8.72 9.10
CA MET A 27 0.80 9.32 7.93
C MET A 27 0.18 10.68 8.23
N ASN A 28 -0.23 10.94 9.48
CA ASN A 28 -0.63 12.28 9.91
C ASN A 28 0.56 13.25 9.91
N ALA A 29 1.74 12.78 10.30
CA ALA A 29 2.96 13.60 10.20
C ALA A 29 3.29 13.92 8.73
N ILE A 30 3.20 12.95 7.84
CA ILE A 30 3.42 13.14 6.39
C ILE A 30 2.39 14.13 5.81
N SER A 31 1.10 13.99 6.16
CA SER A 31 0.02 14.90 5.75
C SER A 31 0.31 16.34 6.19
N TYR A 32 0.69 16.51 7.46
CA TYR A 32 1.03 17.82 8.01
C TYR A 32 2.23 18.48 7.30
N ILE A 33 3.32 17.71 7.11
CA ILE A 33 4.53 18.19 6.45
C ILE A 33 4.26 18.46 4.95
N GLY A 34 3.42 17.64 4.32
CA GLY A 34 3.00 17.79 2.92
C GLY A 34 2.09 18.99 2.67
N GLY A 35 1.60 19.65 3.71
CA GLY A 35 0.78 20.87 3.62
C GLY A 35 -0.70 20.60 3.31
N ASP A 36 -1.22 19.42 3.61
CA ASP A 36 -2.65 19.14 3.50
C ASP A 36 -3.44 20.13 4.37
N THR A 37 -4.58 20.60 3.88
CA THR A 37 -5.43 21.59 4.60
C THR A 37 -6.01 21.02 5.89
N GLN A 38 -6.20 19.71 5.94
CA GLN A 38 -6.59 18.96 7.12
C GLN A 38 -5.65 17.76 7.28
N VAL A 39 -5.16 17.55 8.50
CA VAL A 39 -4.34 16.39 8.82
C VAL A 39 -5.18 15.11 8.65
N THR A 40 -4.68 14.18 7.86
CA THR A 40 -5.39 12.95 7.49
C THR A 40 -4.48 11.74 7.58
N ASP A 41 -5.09 10.55 7.71
CA ASP A 41 -4.41 9.27 7.63
C ASP A 41 -4.03 8.89 6.19
N PHE A 42 -4.59 9.61 5.21
CA PHE A 42 -4.37 9.39 3.77
C PHE A 42 -3.96 10.70 3.09
N PRO A 43 -2.67 11.08 3.18
CA PRO A 43 -2.18 12.30 2.53
C PRO A 43 -2.47 12.31 1.03
N ALA A 44 -2.86 13.48 0.50
CA ALA A 44 -3.20 13.61 -0.92
C ALA A 44 -2.05 13.26 -1.88
N THR A 45 -0.81 13.31 -1.41
CA THR A 45 0.40 12.98 -2.17
C THR A 45 0.75 11.49 -2.17
N SER A 46 0.10 10.68 -1.33
CA SER A 46 0.41 9.26 -1.13
C SER A 46 -0.69 8.37 -1.68
N ALA A 47 -0.34 7.29 -2.38
CA ALA A 47 -1.30 6.27 -2.78
C ALA A 47 -1.93 5.63 -1.52
N ARG A 48 -3.27 5.60 -1.48
CA ARG A 48 -4.01 5.07 -0.32
C ARG A 48 -3.58 3.67 0.13
N PRO A 49 -3.38 2.68 -0.78
CA PRO A 49 -2.92 1.36 -0.35
C PRO A 49 -1.55 1.41 0.33
N LEU A 50 -0.62 2.23 -0.13
CA LEU A 50 0.68 2.37 0.51
C LEU A 50 0.58 3.06 1.87
N ALA A 51 -0.23 4.11 1.98
CA ALA A 51 -0.51 4.75 3.27
C ALA A 51 -1.09 3.75 4.28
N ALA A 52 -1.99 2.87 3.85
CA ALA A 52 -2.58 1.83 4.71
C ALA A 52 -1.53 0.79 5.17
N PHE A 53 -0.56 0.41 4.33
CA PHE A 53 0.56 -0.43 4.74
C PHE A 53 1.43 0.25 5.80
N VAL A 54 1.73 1.52 5.62
CA VAL A 54 2.52 2.30 6.58
C VAL A 54 1.79 2.47 7.91
N GLN A 55 0.47 2.69 7.89
CA GLN A 55 -0.35 2.76 9.11
C GLN A 55 -0.33 1.44 9.88
N LEU A 56 -0.52 0.30 9.21
CA LEU A 56 -0.43 -1.00 9.86
C LEU A 56 0.96 -1.21 10.48
N CYS A 57 2.01 -0.85 9.75
CA CYS A 57 3.39 -0.92 10.25
C CYS A 57 3.55 -0.05 11.50
N ASN A 58 3.09 1.21 11.47
CA ASN A 58 3.08 2.12 12.62
C ASN A 58 2.38 1.49 13.83
N ASP A 59 1.21 0.90 13.64
CA ASP A 59 0.39 0.32 14.70
C ASP A 59 1.03 -0.93 15.33
N LEU A 60 1.73 -1.73 14.54
CA LEU A 60 2.42 -2.94 15.02
C LEU A 60 3.78 -2.63 15.65
N LEU A 61 4.39 -1.48 15.33
CA LEU A 61 5.62 -0.99 15.95
C LEU A 61 5.38 -0.24 17.27
N ALA A 62 4.13 0.10 17.58
CA ALA A 62 3.78 0.79 18.81
C ALA A 62 3.96 -0.14 20.03
N GLY A 63 4.54 0.42 21.09
CA GLY A 63 4.71 -0.27 22.36
C GLY A 63 3.38 -0.47 23.12
N PRO A 64 3.43 -1.14 24.27
CA PRO A 64 2.25 -1.36 25.10
C PRO A 64 1.55 -0.08 25.58
N ASP A 65 2.27 1.03 25.63
CA ASP A 65 1.77 2.37 25.95
C ASP A 65 1.07 3.06 24.78
N GLY A 66 1.03 2.41 23.61
CA GLY A 66 0.46 2.93 22.37
C GLY A 66 1.35 3.90 21.60
N TYR A 67 2.60 4.11 22.02
CA TYR A 67 3.55 5.01 21.39
C TYR A 67 4.69 4.26 20.70
N LEU A 68 5.26 4.89 19.67
CA LEU A 68 6.46 4.40 19.02
C LEU A 68 7.70 4.81 19.83
N SER A 69 8.69 3.93 19.91
CA SER A 69 10.04 4.29 20.34
C SER A 69 10.68 5.27 19.34
N SER A 70 11.78 5.93 19.72
CA SER A 70 12.50 6.83 18.82
C SER A 70 12.97 6.11 17.55
N GLU A 71 13.49 4.88 17.69
CA GLU A 71 13.94 4.06 16.57
C GLU A 71 12.77 3.66 15.66
N SER A 72 11.67 3.15 16.23
CA SER A 72 10.45 2.82 15.48
C SER A 72 9.85 4.04 14.81
N SER A 73 9.89 5.22 15.43
CA SER A 73 9.41 6.48 14.86
C SER A 73 10.22 6.88 13.62
N PHE A 74 11.55 6.77 13.69
CA PHE A 74 12.41 7.06 12.56
C PHE A 74 12.12 6.12 11.38
N LEU A 75 12.01 4.83 11.65
CA LEU A 75 11.70 3.81 10.65
C LEU A 75 10.33 4.03 10.00
N ALA A 76 9.31 4.31 10.80
CA ALA A 76 7.96 4.60 10.29
C ALA A 76 7.94 5.87 9.43
N LEU A 77 8.64 6.94 9.84
CA LEU A 77 8.77 8.18 9.07
C LEU A 77 9.49 7.96 7.74
N GLU A 78 10.55 7.15 7.72
CA GLU A 78 11.25 6.76 6.49
C GLU A 78 10.29 6.09 5.50
N LEU A 79 9.51 5.10 5.97
CA LEU A 79 8.51 4.41 5.13
C LEU A 79 7.41 5.36 4.66
N GLY A 80 6.87 6.19 5.55
CA GLY A 80 5.86 7.19 5.20
C GLY A 80 6.34 8.16 4.14
N TRP A 81 7.58 8.63 4.26
CA TRP A 81 8.18 9.55 3.28
C TRP A 81 8.34 8.91 1.90
N GLN A 82 8.64 7.62 1.83
CA GLN A 82 8.74 6.89 0.56
C GLN A 82 7.39 6.78 -0.17
N THR A 83 6.25 7.02 0.49
CA THR A 83 4.94 7.06 -0.17
C THR A 83 4.61 8.39 -0.85
N VAL A 84 5.36 9.46 -0.55
CA VAL A 84 5.12 10.78 -1.14
C VAL A 84 5.37 10.75 -2.66
N GLY A 85 4.46 11.38 -3.41
CA GLY A 85 4.51 11.41 -4.88
C GLY A 85 3.99 10.14 -5.57
N THR A 86 3.36 9.22 -4.83
CA THR A 86 2.84 7.96 -5.37
C THR A 86 1.34 7.98 -5.71
N ALA A 87 0.63 9.08 -5.41
CA ALA A 87 -0.84 9.14 -5.50
C ALA A 87 -1.38 8.99 -6.93
N VAL A 88 -0.64 9.49 -7.93
CA VAL A 88 -1.11 9.53 -9.32
C VAL A 88 -0.41 8.47 -10.14
N VAL A 89 -1.16 7.43 -10.53
CA VAL A 89 -0.67 6.33 -11.37
C VAL A 89 -1.74 5.89 -12.37
N THR A 90 -1.32 5.19 -13.41
CA THR A 90 -2.22 4.59 -14.41
C THR A 90 -2.84 3.29 -13.89
N ASP A 91 -3.92 2.86 -14.52
CA ASP A 91 -4.57 1.58 -14.25
C ASP A 91 -3.62 0.40 -14.43
N THR A 92 -2.77 0.47 -15.43
CA THR A 92 -1.70 -0.49 -15.71
C THR A 92 -0.82 -0.72 -14.47
N VAL A 93 -0.42 0.36 -13.79
CA VAL A 93 0.38 0.27 -12.55
C VAL A 93 -0.43 -0.39 -11.43
N ILE A 94 -1.70 -0.02 -11.28
CA ILE A 94 -2.57 -0.60 -10.26
C ILE A 94 -2.71 -2.10 -10.47
N HIS A 95 -3.04 -2.55 -11.69
CA HIS A 95 -3.19 -3.97 -12.00
C HIS A 95 -1.87 -4.74 -11.84
N ALA A 96 -0.75 -4.18 -12.29
CA ALA A 96 0.57 -4.78 -12.08
C ALA A 96 0.90 -4.94 -10.59
N TRP A 97 0.63 -3.90 -9.79
CA TRP A 97 0.88 -3.91 -8.36
C TRP A 97 -0.04 -4.90 -7.61
N VAL A 98 -1.32 -4.98 -7.98
CA VAL A 98 -2.24 -5.98 -7.43
C VAL A 98 -1.77 -7.39 -7.76
N GLY A 99 -1.30 -7.64 -8.98
CA GLY A 99 -0.69 -8.92 -9.33
C GLY A 99 0.48 -9.30 -8.42
N GLU A 100 1.35 -8.33 -8.07
CA GLU A 100 2.44 -8.55 -7.12
C GLU A 100 1.97 -8.67 -5.66
N LEU A 101 0.99 -7.86 -5.23
CA LEU A 101 0.36 -7.96 -3.91
C LEU A 101 -0.20 -9.38 -3.67
N LEU A 102 -0.75 -9.97 -4.70
CA LEU A 102 -1.29 -11.32 -4.63
C LEU A 102 -0.19 -12.38 -4.61
N THR A 103 0.84 -12.29 -5.46
CA THR A 103 1.71 -13.43 -5.78
C THR A 103 3.20 -13.22 -5.51
N SER A 104 3.65 -12.05 -5.03
CA SER A 104 5.06 -11.86 -4.71
C SER A 104 5.51 -12.85 -3.61
N PRO A 105 6.59 -13.63 -3.82
CA PRO A 105 7.10 -14.52 -2.79
C PRO A 105 7.70 -13.76 -1.60
N ALA A 106 8.09 -12.50 -1.80
CA ALA A 106 8.70 -11.69 -0.76
C ALA A 106 7.67 -10.99 0.14
N TRP A 107 6.56 -10.47 -0.43
CA TRP A 107 5.61 -9.64 0.30
C TRP A 107 4.14 -9.90 -0.08
N GLY A 108 3.86 -10.74 -1.08
CA GLY A 108 2.50 -11.06 -1.51
C GLY A 108 1.76 -11.97 -0.52
N VAL A 109 0.44 -11.94 -0.59
CA VAL A 109 -0.41 -12.71 0.32
C VAL A 109 -0.39 -14.21 0.05
N VAL A 110 0.06 -14.64 -1.14
CA VAL A 110 0.16 -16.06 -1.53
C VAL A 110 1.00 -16.90 -0.56
N GLN A 111 2.00 -16.29 0.10
CA GLN A 111 2.85 -16.99 1.06
C GLN A 111 2.11 -17.56 2.28
N TYR A 112 0.85 -17.14 2.50
CA TYR A 112 0.00 -17.60 3.59
C TYR A 112 -1.13 -18.54 3.12
N ALA A 113 -1.13 -18.91 1.85
CA ALA A 113 -2.12 -19.77 1.22
C ALA A 113 -1.66 -21.25 1.22
N ASP A 114 -2.63 -22.16 1.31
CA ASP A 114 -2.38 -23.58 1.02
C ASP A 114 -2.39 -23.84 -0.50
N ASN A 115 -2.07 -25.06 -0.91
CA ASN A 115 -1.92 -25.39 -2.33
C ASN A 115 -3.17 -25.07 -3.18
N VAL A 116 -4.38 -25.28 -2.64
CA VAL A 116 -5.62 -25.03 -3.39
C VAL A 116 -5.88 -23.52 -3.50
N ALA A 117 -5.59 -22.78 -2.44
CA ALA A 117 -5.71 -21.34 -2.40
C ALA A 117 -4.66 -20.65 -3.29
N VAL A 118 -3.46 -21.22 -3.39
CA VAL A 118 -2.39 -20.74 -4.28
C VAL A 118 -2.87 -20.69 -5.73
N GLU A 119 -3.46 -21.77 -6.25
CA GLU A 119 -3.96 -21.81 -7.62
C GLU A 119 -5.00 -20.73 -7.88
N ALA A 120 -6.01 -20.61 -6.99
CA ALA A 120 -7.05 -19.59 -7.12
C ALA A 120 -6.52 -18.15 -7.07
N ILE A 121 -5.47 -17.90 -6.27
CA ILE A 121 -4.80 -16.59 -6.22
C ILE A 121 -4.05 -16.30 -7.52
N PHE A 122 -3.32 -17.30 -8.07
CA PHE A 122 -2.56 -17.12 -9.30
C PHE A 122 -3.47 -16.91 -10.50
N ASP A 123 -4.60 -17.63 -10.61
CA ASP A 123 -5.56 -17.47 -11.71
C ASP A 123 -6.03 -15.99 -11.81
N ILE A 124 -6.35 -15.36 -10.68
CA ILE A 124 -6.75 -13.95 -10.64
C ILE A 124 -5.57 -13.02 -10.91
N ALA A 125 -4.41 -13.31 -10.33
CA ALA A 125 -3.22 -12.49 -10.54
C ALA A 125 -2.76 -12.50 -12.01
N ASP A 126 -2.94 -13.60 -12.74
CA ASP A 126 -2.62 -13.68 -14.16
C ASP A 126 -3.56 -12.82 -15.01
N LEU A 127 -4.84 -12.72 -14.65
CA LEU A 127 -5.77 -11.79 -15.28
C LEU A 127 -5.33 -10.32 -15.07
N HIS A 128 -4.86 -9.98 -13.87
CA HIS A 128 -4.30 -8.65 -13.61
C HIS A 128 -3.02 -8.40 -14.41
N ARG A 129 -2.14 -9.37 -14.53
CA ARG A 129 -0.92 -9.26 -15.34
C ARG A 129 -1.23 -9.07 -16.82
N ALA A 130 -2.24 -9.79 -17.34
CA ALA A 130 -2.71 -9.61 -18.70
C ALA A 130 -3.19 -8.18 -18.95
N LEU A 131 -4.04 -7.62 -18.05
CA LEU A 131 -4.45 -6.21 -18.15
C LEU A 131 -3.24 -5.26 -18.08
N ALA A 132 -2.30 -5.52 -17.20
CA ALA A 132 -1.10 -4.69 -17.05
C ALA A 132 -0.19 -4.75 -18.31
N SER A 133 -0.24 -5.83 -19.09
CA SER A 133 0.47 -5.96 -20.36
C SER A 133 -0.31 -5.42 -21.57
N GLY A 134 -1.53 -4.92 -21.36
CA GLY A 134 -2.41 -4.37 -22.40
C GLY A 134 -3.32 -5.40 -23.06
N GLU A 135 -3.36 -6.62 -22.54
CA GLU A 135 -4.34 -7.63 -22.95
C GLU A 135 -5.69 -7.35 -22.25
N MET A 136 -6.78 -7.79 -22.90
CA MET A 136 -8.14 -7.62 -22.36
C MET A 136 -8.77 -8.99 -22.08
N PRO A 137 -8.58 -9.57 -20.88
CA PRO A 137 -9.21 -10.83 -20.54
C PRO A 137 -10.75 -10.70 -20.61
N PRO A 138 -11.45 -11.73 -21.14
CA PRO A 138 -12.89 -11.68 -21.22
C PRO A 138 -13.54 -11.65 -19.82
N ILE A 139 -14.64 -10.92 -19.64
CA ILE A 139 -15.38 -10.82 -18.37
C ILE A 139 -15.69 -12.20 -17.79
N ALA A 140 -16.00 -13.18 -18.66
CA ALA A 140 -16.29 -14.55 -18.23
C ALA A 140 -15.09 -15.20 -17.50
N ALA A 141 -13.84 -14.85 -17.84
CA ALA A 141 -12.66 -15.35 -17.13
C ALA A 141 -12.59 -14.78 -15.71
N TRP A 142 -12.86 -13.47 -15.55
CA TRP A 142 -12.94 -12.83 -14.23
C TRP A 142 -14.01 -13.46 -13.34
N HIS A 143 -15.23 -13.66 -13.88
CA HIS A 143 -16.31 -14.32 -13.15
C HIS A 143 -15.98 -15.76 -12.76
N SER A 144 -15.36 -16.51 -13.67
CA SER A 144 -14.95 -17.90 -13.37
C SER A 144 -13.92 -17.95 -12.25
N ALA A 145 -12.89 -17.10 -12.30
CA ALA A 145 -11.84 -17.03 -11.29
C ALA A 145 -12.39 -16.54 -9.93
N ASP A 146 -13.29 -15.52 -9.91
CA ASP A 146 -13.96 -15.05 -8.70
C ASP A 146 -14.79 -16.18 -8.04
N CYS A 147 -15.61 -16.90 -8.81
CA CYS A 147 -16.40 -18.00 -8.29
C CYS A 147 -15.53 -19.13 -7.71
N ALA A 148 -14.46 -19.50 -8.39
CA ALA A 148 -13.52 -20.52 -7.93
C ALA A 148 -12.85 -20.09 -6.62
N ALA A 149 -12.33 -18.86 -6.55
CA ALA A 149 -11.68 -18.33 -5.36
C ALA A 149 -12.64 -18.22 -4.16
N ARG A 150 -13.90 -17.83 -4.36
CA ARG A 150 -14.93 -17.82 -3.30
C ARG A 150 -15.23 -19.22 -2.78
N ALA A 151 -15.30 -20.21 -3.66
CA ALA A 151 -15.51 -21.62 -3.26
C ALA A 151 -14.35 -22.12 -2.39
N VAL A 152 -13.12 -21.82 -2.78
CA VAL A 152 -11.91 -22.14 -1.99
C VAL A 152 -11.94 -21.40 -0.65
N CYS A 153 -12.24 -20.09 -0.65
CA CYS A 153 -12.28 -19.26 0.55
C CYS A 153 -13.21 -19.83 1.64
N ALA A 154 -14.33 -20.46 1.23
CA ALA A 154 -15.29 -21.07 2.15
C ALA A 154 -14.74 -22.26 2.93
N THR A 155 -13.63 -22.85 2.51
CA THR A 155 -12.99 -24.01 3.15
C THR A 155 -11.80 -23.65 4.03
N LEU A 156 -11.35 -22.39 3.99
CA LEU A 156 -10.13 -21.92 4.63
C LEU A 156 -10.36 -21.38 6.05
N ALA A 157 -9.26 -21.23 6.79
CA ALA A 157 -9.22 -20.56 8.09
C ALA A 157 -7.96 -19.67 8.21
N GLY A 158 -7.97 -18.77 9.19
CA GLY A 158 -6.80 -17.94 9.51
C GLY A 158 -6.42 -16.95 8.41
N ALA A 159 -5.10 -16.76 8.21
CA ALA A 159 -4.56 -15.80 7.24
C ALA A 159 -4.93 -16.14 5.79
N GLY A 160 -5.01 -17.42 5.43
CA GLY A 160 -5.36 -17.89 4.09
C GLY A 160 -6.74 -17.40 3.61
N VAL A 161 -7.71 -17.26 4.52
CA VAL A 161 -9.04 -16.66 4.20
C VAL A 161 -8.88 -15.27 3.63
N TYR A 162 -8.04 -14.45 4.24
CA TYR A 162 -7.84 -13.05 3.84
C TYR A 162 -6.98 -12.95 2.59
N ALA A 163 -6.03 -13.87 2.40
CA ALA A 163 -5.26 -13.96 1.16
C ALA A 163 -6.18 -14.18 -0.05
N VAL A 164 -7.06 -15.18 0.01
CA VAL A 164 -8.01 -15.47 -1.07
C VAL A 164 -9.08 -14.39 -1.19
N ARG A 165 -9.49 -13.74 -0.08
CA ARG A 165 -10.39 -12.57 -0.13
C ARG A 165 -9.79 -11.41 -0.89
N ALA A 166 -8.53 -11.09 -0.66
CA ALA A 166 -7.84 -10.05 -1.41
C ALA A 166 -7.88 -10.37 -2.91
N ALA A 167 -7.66 -11.63 -3.29
CA ALA A 167 -7.69 -12.06 -4.68
C ALA A 167 -9.09 -11.89 -5.29
N TYR A 168 -10.13 -12.53 -4.75
CA TYR A 168 -11.43 -12.45 -5.40
C TYR A 168 -12.06 -11.05 -5.36
N GLN A 169 -11.78 -10.23 -4.34
CA GLN A 169 -12.25 -8.85 -4.33
C GLN A 169 -11.56 -7.99 -5.38
N SER A 170 -10.32 -8.29 -5.76
CA SER A 170 -9.62 -7.55 -6.80
C SER A 170 -10.25 -7.72 -8.18
N THR A 171 -11.03 -8.76 -8.43
CA THR A 171 -11.74 -8.95 -9.71
C THR A 171 -12.72 -7.82 -10.00
N ALA A 172 -13.27 -7.16 -8.97
CA ALA A 172 -14.17 -6.03 -9.12
C ALA A 172 -13.48 -4.73 -9.59
N LEU A 173 -12.13 -4.67 -9.64
CA LEU A 173 -11.40 -3.51 -10.20
C LEU A 173 -11.69 -3.27 -11.69
N VAL A 174 -12.30 -4.25 -12.38
CA VAL A 174 -12.63 -4.15 -13.81
C VAL A 174 -13.97 -3.44 -14.03
N ASP A 175 -14.91 -3.49 -13.05
CA ASP A 175 -16.29 -3.09 -13.24
C ASP A 175 -16.80 -2.00 -12.27
N THR A 176 -16.08 -1.70 -11.19
CA THR A 176 -16.59 -0.84 -10.10
C THR A 176 -15.70 0.33 -9.76
N GLU A 177 -16.17 1.18 -8.82
CA GLU A 177 -15.38 2.30 -8.30
C GLU A 177 -14.06 1.81 -7.71
N ARG A 178 -12.98 2.19 -8.39
CA ARG A 178 -11.63 1.72 -8.14
C ARG A 178 -11.14 1.93 -6.71
N CYS A 179 -11.45 3.09 -6.12
CA CYS A 179 -10.95 3.43 -4.79
C CYS A 179 -11.47 2.48 -3.72
N GLU A 180 -12.78 2.22 -3.69
CA GLU A 180 -13.40 1.33 -2.69
C GLU A 180 -12.92 -0.11 -2.85
N THR A 181 -12.83 -0.58 -4.10
CA THR A 181 -12.33 -1.94 -4.39
C THR A 181 -10.87 -2.08 -3.96
N LEU A 182 -10.01 -1.11 -4.28
CA LEU A 182 -8.59 -1.16 -3.92
C LEU A 182 -8.40 -1.09 -2.39
N ASP A 183 -9.21 -0.30 -1.69
CA ASP A 183 -9.23 -0.24 -0.23
C ASP A 183 -9.63 -1.61 0.38
N ALA A 184 -10.64 -2.28 -0.19
CA ALA A 184 -11.07 -3.60 0.26
C ALA A 184 -10.00 -4.69 0.02
N VAL A 185 -9.38 -4.69 -1.15
CA VAL A 185 -8.27 -5.59 -1.50
C VAL A 185 -7.10 -5.39 -0.54
N THR A 186 -6.68 -4.13 -0.37
CA THR A 186 -5.59 -3.76 0.54
C THR A 186 -5.91 -4.13 1.97
N GLY A 187 -7.12 -3.84 2.46
CA GLY A 187 -7.56 -4.19 3.80
C GLY A 187 -7.50 -5.69 4.09
N ASN A 188 -7.86 -6.54 3.12
CA ASN A 188 -7.72 -7.99 3.28
C ASN A 188 -6.24 -8.43 3.27
N ALA A 189 -5.42 -7.86 2.39
CA ALA A 189 -3.98 -8.15 2.38
C ALA A 189 -3.32 -7.76 3.73
N LEU A 190 -3.64 -6.58 4.25
CA LEU A 190 -3.14 -6.12 5.56
C LEU A 190 -3.60 -7.04 6.70
N ARG A 191 -4.86 -7.47 6.69
CA ARG A 191 -5.37 -8.41 7.69
C ARG A 191 -4.69 -9.77 7.62
N CYS A 192 -4.36 -10.22 6.41
CA CYS A 192 -3.57 -11.44 6.19
C CYS A 192 -2.19 -11.31 6.85
N HIS A 193 -1.47 -10.23 6.56
CA HIS A 193 -0.15 -9.95 7.13
C HIS A 193 -0.21 -9.77 8.65
N GLU A 194 -1.18 -9.02 9.17
CA GLU A 194 -1.37 -8.82 10.61
C GLU A 194 -1.53 -10.16 11.37
N LEU A 195 -2.36 -11.06 10.84
CA LEU A 195 -2.57 -12.37 11.45
C LEU A 195 -1.29 -13.21 11.43
N ALA A 196 -0.56 -13.16 10.33
CA ALA A 196 0.70 -13.89 10.18
C ALA A 196 1.82 -13.30 11.08
N THR A 197 1.87 -11.97 11.21
CA THR A 197 2.88 -11.25 12.02
C THR A 197 2.77 -11.58 13.52
N LYS A 198 1.62 -12.00 14.02
CA LYS A 198 1.48 -12.48 15.40
C LYS A 198 2.44 -13.61 15.75
N SER A 199 2.91 -14.34 14.75
CA SER A 199 3.88 -15.45 14.91
C SER A 199 5.30 -15.08 14.49
N THR A 200 5.52 -14.04 13.67
CA THR A 200 6.81 -13.69 13.04
C THR A 200 7.46 -12.41 13.56
N GLY A 201 6.71 -11.60 14.35
CA GLY A 201 7.22 -10.33 14.90
C GLY A 201 7.06 -9.11 13.98
N ALA A 202 7.25 -7.92 14.56
CA ALA A 202 7.02 -6.64 13.88
C ALA A 202 7.99 -6.37 12.71
N ASP A 203 9.20 -6.94 12.73
CA ASP A 203 10.20 -6.74 11.65
C ASP A 203 9.66 -7.20 10.29
N ARG A 204 8.85 -8.26 10.28
CA ARG A 204 8.27 -8.77 9.05
C ARG A 204 7.34 -7.77 8.37
N ILE A 205 6.52 -7.02 9.10
CA ILE A 205 5.63 -6.02 8.51
C ILE A 205 6.40 -4.83 7.94
N VAL A 206 7.53 -4.48 8.55
CA VAL A 206 8.44 -3.45 8.02
C VAL A 206 8.98 -3.85 6.65
N GLU A 207 9.46 -5.09 6.51
CA GLU A 207 9.94 -5.61 5.22
C GLU A 207 8.83 -5.64 4.18
N VAL A 208 7.67 -6.20 4.51
CA VAL A 208 6.49 -6.25 3.63
C VAL A 208 6.09 -4.83 3.18
N THR A 209 6.02 -3.88 4.09
CA THR A 209 5.68 -2.49 3.77
C THR A 209 6.70 -1.85 2.83
N ARG A 210 7.99 -2.07 3.10
CA ARG A 210 9.07 -1.55 2.25
C ARG A 210 9.02 -2.15 0.83
N ASP A 211 8.78 -3.44 0.72
CA ASP A 211 8.70 -4.12 -0.57
C ASP A 211 7.44 -3.72 -1.35
N ALA A 212 6.30 -3.53 -0.69
CA ALA A 212 5.08 -3.01 -1.31
C ALA A 212 5.29 -1.61 -1.90
N ILE A 213 5.96 -0.71 -1.15
CA ILE A 213 6.29 0.64 -1.61
C ILE A 213 7.28 0.59 -2.78
N ARG A 214 8.35 -0.19 -2.69
CA ARG A 214 9.34 -0.34 -3.76
C ARG A 214 8.71 -0.88 -5.04
N SER A 215 7.82 -1.89 -4.92
CA SER A 215 7.09 -2.43 -6.05
C SER A 215 6.27 -1.35 -6.76
N TRP A 216 5.47 -0.58 -6.01
CA TRP A 216 4.67 0.51 -6.57
C TRP A 216 5.53 1.54 -7.28
N ARG A 217 6.59 2.04 -6.62
CA ARG A 217 7.49 3.07 -7.17
C ARG A 217 8.19 2.59 -8.45
N ARG A 218 8.67 1.35 -8.46
CA ARG A 218 9.29 0.72 -9.63
C ARG A 218 8.29 0.61 -10.79
N LEU A 219 7.08 0.13 -10.54
CA LEU A 219 6.03 -0.01 -11.56
C LEU A 219 5.58 1.35 -12.12
N ALA A 220 5.51 2.36 -11.27
CA ALA A 220 5.19 3.73 -11.64
C ALA A 220 6.40 4.51 -12.20
N GLN A 221 7.57 3.91 -12.29
CA GLN A 221 8.82 4.52 -12.77
C GLN A 221 9.24 5.78 -12.00
N LEU A 222 8.91 5.86 -10.71
CA LEU A 222 9.17 7.03 -9.86
C LEU A 222 10.63 7.10 -9.38
N ASP A 223 11.42 6.03 -9.52
CA ASP A 223 12.80 5.95 -9.07
C ASP A 223 13.82 6.28 -10.18
N HIS A 224 13.35 6.54 -11.40
CA HIS A 224 14.22 7.05 -12.44
C HIS A 224 14.47 8.55 -12.21
N PRO A 225 15.74 9.01 -12.17
CA PRO A 225 16.01 10.43 -12.22
C PRO A 225 15.41 10.94 -13.52
N SER A 226 14.36 11.76 -13.43
CA SER A 226 13.90 12.55 -14.56
C SER A 226 15.15 13.27 -15.08
N HIS A 227 15.54 13.04 -16.33
CA HIS A 227 16.41 13.94 -17.05
C HIS A 227 15.73 15.31 -16.94
N ILE A 228 16.21 16.13 -16.02
CA ILE A 228 16.00 17.55 -16.10
C ILE A 228 16.66 17.89 -17.45
N GLU A 229 15.85 18.03 -18.49
CA GLU A 229 16.28 18.71 -19.69
C GLU A 229 16.82 20.04 -19.19
N SER A 230 18.14 20.16 -19.14
CA SER A 230 18.83 21.42 -19.10
C SER A 230 18.39 22.16 -20.35
N ALA A 231 17.30 22.94 -20.21
CA ALA A 231 16.99 23.99 -21.16
C ALA A 231 18.26 24.80 -21.25
N SER A 232 18.99 24.60 -22.35
CA SER A 232 20.17 25.34 -22.72
C SER A 232 19.83 26.82 -22.69
N VAL A 233 20.38 27.48 -21.68
CA VAL A 233 20.54 28.93 -21.63
C VAL A 233 21.71 29.25 -22.57
N ASP A 234 21.50 29.06 -23.85
CA ASP A 234 22.33 29.59 -24.93
C ASP A 234 21.42 30.36 -25.86
N ASN A 235 21.31 31.65 -25.63
CA ASN A 235 21.15 32.71 -26.61
C ASN A 235 20.70 34.01 -25.95
N ALA A 236 21.61 34.75 -25.33
CA ALA A 236 21.47 36.21 -25.18
C ALA A 236 22.82 36.86 -24.82
N LEU A 237 23.82 36.69 -25.68
CA LEU A 237 24.98 37.59 -25.72
C LEU A 237 25.50 37.65 -27.15
N ASP A 238 24.72 38.35 -28.02
CA ASP A 238 25.21 38.97 -29.27
C ASP A 238 24.18 40.01 -29.74
N THR A 239 24.29 41.21 -29.24
CA THR A 239 24.08 42.49 -29.97
C THR A 239 24.51 43.63 -29.05
#